data_95c97420bfd9464c1d004f04793d6cab
#
_entry.id   95c97420bfd9464c1d004f04793d6cab
#
_cell.length_a   1.000
_cell.length_b   1.000
_cell.length_c   1.000
_cell.angle_alpha   90.00
_cell.angle_beta   90.00
_cell.angle_gamma   90.00
#
_symmetry.space_group_name_H-M   'P 1'
#
loop_
_entity.id
_entity.type
_entity.pdbx_description
1 polymer ?
#
loop_
_entity_poly.entity_id
_entity_poly.type
_entity_poly.pdbx_seq_one_letter_code
_entity_poly.pdbx_strand_id
1 'polypeptide(L)'
;MTRASAGRLVMRAEDLREPVLERVVAALAARVDLPLDRLSDAQLASSVLIRGANRHAVDGVVRVELDVEDGAVGLSVGPLPTGEGSQMVSEDVPGVGPVLERLVDDWSVEPIDDATETLRLSIGPGAA
;
A
#
# COMPACT_ATOMS: atom_id res chain seq x y z
N MET A 1 8.35 -15.01 -4.54
CA MET A 1 9.58 -14.93 -3.75
C MET A 1 9.51 -13.75 -2.78
N THR A 2 9.86 -13.98 -1.52
CA THR A 2 9.84 -12.94 -0.49
C THR A 2 11.23 -12.38 -0.30
N ARG A 3 11.33 -11.05 -0.22
CA ARG A 3 12.58 -10.36 0.14
C ARG A 3 12.30 -9.43 1.31
N ALA A 4 13.16 -9.46 2.32
CA ALA A 4 13.04 -8.60 3.48
C ALA A 4 14.41 -8.05 3.87
N SER A 5 14.43 -6.79 4.28
CA SER A 5 15.59 -6.12 4.84
C SER A 5 15.11 -5.18 5.96
N ALA A 6 16.02 -4.49 6.62
CA ALA A 6 15.69 -3.67 7.79
C ALA A 6 14.65 -2.57 7.54
N GLY A 7 14.42 -2.14 6.32
CA GLY A 7 13.44 -1.09 6.00
C GLY A 7 12.58 -1.39 4.78
N ARG A 8 12.54 -2.66 4.38
CA ARG A 8 11.82 -3.02 3.14
C ARG A 8 11.40 -4.47 3.15
N LEU A 9 10.17 -4.72 2.69
CA LEU A 9 9.63 -6.07 2.48
C LEU A 9 9.00 -6.12 1.10
N VAL A 10 9.32 -7.15 0.33
CA VAL A 10 8.69 -7.43 -0.98
C VAL A 10 8.16 -8.85 -0.96
N MET A 11 6.87 -9.04 -1.28
CA MET A 11 6.28 -10.37 -1.35
C MET A 11 5.02 -10.35 -2.22
N ARG A 12 4.49 -11.54 -2.53
CA ARG A 12 3.23 -11.65 -3.24
C ARG A 12 2.09 -11.26 -2.33
N ALA A 13 1.12 -10.51 -2.88
CA ALA A 13 -0.02 -10.03 -2.08
C ALA A 13 -0.80 -11.18 -1.45
N GLU A 14 -0.97 -12.28 -2.16
CA GLU A 14 -1.72 -13.45 -1.67
C GLU A 14 -1.07 -14.14 -0.46
N ASP A 15 0.25 -13.96 -0.29
CA ASP A 15 0.99 -14.57 0.81
C ASP A 15 1.03 -13.66 2.05
N LEU A 16 0.58 -12.42 1.94
CA LEU A 16 0.64 -11.45 3.03
C LEU A 16 -0.66 -11.48 3.83
N ARG A 17 -0.64 -12.19 4.95
CA ARG A 17 -1.79 -12.29 5.86
C ARG A 17 -1.88 -11.06 6.74
N GLU A 18 -3.11 -10.67 7.12
CA GLU A 18 -3.35 -9.46 7.92
C GLU A 18 -2.52 -9.37 9.21
N PRO A 19 -2.40 -10.40 10.05
CA PRO A 19 -1.58 -10.28 11.26
C PRO A 19 -0.11 -9.98 10.97
N VAL A 20 0.45 -10.55 9.90
CA VAL A 20 1.82 -10.27 9.48
C VAL A 20 1.92 -8.87 8.92
N LEU A 21 0.96 -8.46 8.09
CA LEU A 21 0.91 -7.12 7.53
C LEU A 21 0.90 -6.05 8.61
N GLU A 22 0.04 -6.20 9.63
CA GLU A 22 -0.04 -5.25 10.73
C GLU A 22 1.29 -5.11 11.48
N ARG A 23 1.99 -6.23 11.71
CA ARG A 23 3.29 -6.22 12.37
C ARG A 23 4.36 -5.55 11.54
N VAL A 24 4.38 -5.82 10.24
CA VAL A 24 5.35 -5.21 9.33
C VAL A 24 5.13 -3.70 9.26
N VAL A 25 3.89 -3.27 9.10
CA VAL A 25 3.56 -1.84 9.06
C VAL A 25 3.95 -1.16 10.36
N ALA A 26 3.66 -1.78 11.51
CA ALA A 26 4.04 -1.23 12.81
C ALA A 26 5.56 -1.10 12.95
N ALA A 27 6.32 -2.09 12.49
CA ALA A 27 7.78 -2.04 12.53
C ALA A 27 8.34 -0.93 11.64
N LEU A 28 7.81 -0.76 10.45
CA LEU A 28 8.22 0.31 9.54
C LEU A 28 7.84 1.69 10.07
N ALA A 29 6.64 1.82 10.62
CA ALA A 29 6.19 3.07 11.22
C ALA A 29 7.07 3.50 12.39
N ALA A 30 7.52 2.53 13.21
CA ALA A 30 8.44 2.80 14.31
C ALA A 30 9.79 3.34 13.84
N ARG A 31 10.26 2.89 12.68
CA ARG A 31 11.53 3.35 12.12
C ARG A 31 11.50 4.81 11.69
N VAL A 32 10.33 5.34 11.39
CA VAL A 32 10.16 6.75 10.96
C VAL A 32 9.41 7.57 11.99
N ASP A 33 9.26 7.03 13.21
CA ASP A 33 8.56 7.70 14.32
C ASP A 33 7.18 8.21 13.95
N LEU A 34 6.42 7.38 13.22
CA LEU A 34 5.07 7.74 12.79
C LEU A 34 4.14 7.86 14.01
N PRO A 35 3.36 8.95 14.13
CA PRO A 35 2.40 9.08 15.25
C PRO A 35 1.41 7.92 15.28
N LEU A 36 0.90 7.59 16.47
CA LEU A 36 0.02 6.43 16.68
C LEU A 36 -1.23 6.46 15.81
N ASP A 37 -1.86 7.62 15.66
CA ASP A 37 -3.01 7.77 14.78
C ASP A 37 -2.67 7.50 13.31
N ARG A 38 -1.48 7.92 12.88
CA ARG A 38 -1.02 7.65 11.52
C ARG A 38 -0.61 6.18 11.32
N LEU A 39 -0.14 5.53 12.38
CA LEU A 39 0.10 4.07 12.34
C LEU A 39 -1.20 3.33 12.04
N SER A 40 -2.29 3.68 12.71
CA SER A 40 -3.61 3.07 12.46
C SER A 40 -4.06 3.30 11.02
N ASP A 41 -3.86 4.52 10.50
CA ASP A 41 -4.19 4.85 9.12
C ASP A 41 -3.35 4.02 8.13
N ALA A 42 -2.06 3.84 8.42
CA ALA A 42 -1.17 3.04 7.58
C ALA A 42 -1.58 1.56 7.56
N GLN A 43 -1.96 1.02 8.71
CA GLN A 43 -2.43 -0.37 8.79
C GLN A 43 -3.74 -0.55 8.02
N LEU A 44 -4.68 0.37 8.14
CA LEU A 44 -5.94 0.31 7.41
C LEU A 44 -5.73 0.47 5.91
N ALA A 45 -4.93 1.44 5.50
CA ALA A 45 -4.62 1.66 4.08
C ALA A 45 -3.96 0.43 3.47
N SER A 46 -3.03 -0.19 4.19
CA SER A 46 -2.35 -1.42 3.74
C SER A 46 -3.33 -2.56 3.52
N SER A 47 -4.24 -2.77 4.45
CA SER A 47 -5.25 -3.82 4.36
C SER A 47 -6.18 -3.59 3.16
N VAL A 48 -6.66 -2.37 2.98
CA VAL A 48 -7.55 -2.02 1.86
C VAL A 48 -6.80 -2.18 0.52
N LEU A 49 -5.55 -1.71 0.47
CA LEU A 49 -4.73 -1.80 -0.74
C LEU A 49 -4.52 -3.25 -1.18
N ILE A 50 -4.16 -4.13 -0.24
CA ILE A 50 -3.88 -5.53 -0.56
C ILE A 50 -5.13 -6.27 -1.00
N ARG A 51 -6.27 -6.03 -0.37
CA ARG A 51 -7.55 -6.62 -0.81
C ARG A 51 -7.91 -6.15 -2.22
N GLY A 52 -7.75 -4.85 -2.49
CA GLY A 52 -8.00 -4.28 -3.81
C GLY A 52 -7.05 -4.87 -4.85
N ALA A 53 -5.77 -4.98 -4.52
CA ALA A 53 -4.76 -5.55 -5.41
C ALA A 53 -5.10 -6.98 -5.80
N ASN A 54 -5.55 -7.80 -4.88
CA ASN A 54 -5.94 -9.18 -5.15
C ASN A 54 -7.15 -9.26 -6.08
N ARG A 55 -8.09 -8.30 -5.98
CA ARG A 55 -9.26 -8.25 -6.88
C ARG A 55 -8.88 -7.82 -8.30
N HIS A 56 -7.85 -6.98 -8.44
CA HIS A 56 -7.45 -6.39 -9.73
C HIS A 56 -6.22 -7.07 -10.35
N ALA A 57 -5.77 -8.18 -9.78
CA ALA A 57 -4.55 -8.85 -10.21
C ALA A 57 -4.61 -9.32 -11.66
N VAL A 58 -3.53 -9.05 -12.41
CA VAL A 58 -3.30 -9.61 -13.74
C VAL A 58 -2.65 -10.98 -13.54
N ASP A 59 -3.21 -12.02 -14.16
CA ASP A 59 -2.69 -13.40 -14.06
C ASP A 59 -2.59 -13.91 -12.61
N GLY A 60 -3.32 -13.28 -11.68
CA GLY A 60 -3.37 -13.70 -10.30
C GLY A 60 -2.11 -13.43 -9.49
N VAL A 61 -1.13 -12.72 -10.05
CA VAL A 61 0.12 -12.43 -9.33
C VAL A 61 0.30 -10.93 -9.18
N VAL A 62 0.24 -10.46 -7.93
CA VAL A 62 0.52 -9.06 -7.57
C VAL A 62 1.60 -9.08 -6.49
N ARG A 63 2.58 -8.21 -6.63
CA ARG A 63 3.61 -8.02 -5.62
C ARG A 63 3.31 -6.79 -4.81
N VAL A 64 3.60 -6.88 -3.52
CA VAL A 64 3.48 -5.78 -2.58
C VAL A 64 4.89 -5.44 -2.10
N GLU A 65 5.20 -4.16 -2.11
CA GLU A 65 6.42 -3.64 -1.51
C GLU A 65 6.04 -2.69 -0.39
N LEU A 66 6.59 -2.93 0.79
CA LEU A 66 6.44 -2.09 1.97
C LEU A 66 7.81 -1.55 2.31
N ASP A 67 7.95 -0.24 2.43
CA ASP A 67 9.23 0.39 2.73
C ASP A 67 9.08 1.66 3.57
N VAL A 68 10.20 2.28 3.90
CA VAL A 68 10.23 3.59 4.55
C VAL A 68 11.08 4.53 3.71
N GLU A 69 10.62 5.76 3.56
CA GLU A 69 11.31 6.79 2.79
C GLU A 69 10.85 8.17 3.26
N ASP A 70 11.80 9.06 3.50
CA ASP A 70 11.53 10.46 3.86
C ASP A 70 10.53 10.65 5.02
N GLY A 71 10.66 9.82 6.07
CA GLY A 71 9.79 9.93 7.24
C GLY A 71 8.41 9.32 7.04
N ALA A 72 8.19 8.58 5.98
CA ALA A 72 6.90 7.98 5.65
C ALA A 72 7.00 6.47 5.44
N VAL A 73 5.88 5.79 5.62
CA VAL A 73 5.73 4.39 5.22
C VAL A 73 5.24 4.38 3.78
N GLY A 74 5.94 3.66 2.93
CA GLY A 74 5.60 3.51 1.52
C GLY A 74 4.97 2.14 1.24
N LEU A 75 3.96 2.12 0.39
CA LEU A 75 3.24 0.92 0.00
C LEU A 75 3.12 0.91 -1.51
N SER A 76 3.60 -0.14 -2.16
CA SER A 76 3.46 -0.26 -3.61
C SER A 76 2.85 -1.60 -3.97
N VAL A 77 1.98 -1.63 -4.97
CA VAL A 77 1.39 -2.85 -5.50
C VAL A 77 1.43 -2.83 -7.03
N GLY A 78 1.70 -3.97 -7.60
CA GLY A 78 1.71 -4.16 -9.05
C GLY A 78 2.22 -5.53 -9.45
N PRO A 79 2.06 -5.91 -10.71
CA PRO A 79 1.42 -5.14 -11.78
C PRO A 79 -0.10 -5.11 -11.67
N LEU A 80 -0.69 -3.97 -11.99
CA LEU A 80 -2.14 -3.79 -12.11
C LEU A 80 -2.45 -3.41 -13.57
N PRO A 81 -3.64 -3.71 -14.08
CA PRO A 81 -4.04 -3.21 -15.39
C PRO A 81 -3.99 -1.68 -15.41
N THR A 82 -3.56 -1.11 -16.51
CA THR A 82 -3.46 0.34 -16.67
C THR A 82 -4.81 1.02 -16.34
N GLY A 83 -4.77 2.03 -15.47
CA GLY A 83 -5.96 2.74 -14.99
C GLY A 83 -6.54 2.21 -13.68
N GLU A 84 -6.25 0.96 -13.33
CA GLU A 84 -6.81 0.34 -12.12
C GLU A 84 -6.21 0.92 -10.82
N GLY A 85 -4.96 1.38 -10.88
CA GLY A 85 -4.33 2.02 -9.72
C GLY A 85 -5.09 3.27 -9.27
N SER A 86 -5.37 4.17 -10.20
CA SER A 86 -6.14 5.38 -9.91
C SER A 86 -7.56 5.04 -9.45
N GLN A 87 -8.16 4.04 -10.07
CA GLN A 87 -9.50 3.59 -9.72
C GLN A 87 -9.54 3.06 -8.28
N MET A 88 -8.54 2.30 -7.86
CA MET A 88 -8.46 1.77 -6.50
C MET A 88 -8.39 2.89 -5.46
N VAL A 89 -7.64 3.94 -5.74
CA VAL A 89 -7.50 5.08 -4.80
C VAL A 89 -8.82 5.80 -4.60
N SER A 90 -9.59 5.98 -5.66
CA SER A 90 -10.87 6.68 -5.61
C SER A 90 -12.08 5.77 -5.36
N GLU A 91 -11.86 4.47 -5.21
CA GLU A 91 -12.94 3.49 -5.00
C GLU A 91 -13.66 3.74 -3.67
N ASP A 92 -14.98 3.84 -3.75
CA ASP A 92 -15.83 4.03 -2.57
C ASP A 92 -16.06 2.70 -1.85
N VAL A 93 -15.89 2.71 -0.54
CA VAL A 93 -16.33 1.62 0.33
C VAL A 93 -17.74 1.98 0.82
N PRO A 94 -18.74 1.11 0.65
CA PRO A 94 -20.12 1.40 1.07
C PRO A 94 -20.18 1.89 2.52
N GLY A 95 -20.78 3.06 2.74
CA GLY A 95 -20.94 3.67 4.05
C GLY A 95 -19.72 4.43 4.56
N VAL A 96 -18.58 4.38 3.86
CA VAL A 96 -17.33 5.00 4.29
C VAL A 96 -16.80 6.02 3.28
N GLY A 97 -16.98 5.75 1.98
CA GLY A 97 -16.45 6.60 0.91
C GLY A 97 -15.07 6.16 0.43
N PRO A 98 -14.30 7.05 -0.21
CA PRO A 98 -12.99 6.72 -0.78
C PRO A 98 -11.93 6.62 0.31
N VAL A 99 -11.72 5.42 0.85
CA VAL A 99 -10.87 5.17 2.02
C VAL A 99 -9.40 5.48 1.74
N LEU A 100 -8.84 4.94 0.65
CA LEU A 100 -7.41 5.14 0.37
C LEU A 100 -7.08 6.61 0.16
N GLU A 101 -7.89 7.33 -0.60
CA GLU A 101 -7.67 8.75 -0.86
C GLU A 101 -7.62 9.57 0.43
N ARG A 102 -8.43 9.21 1.42
CA ARG A 102 -8.48 9.92 2.70
C ARG A 102 -7.35 9.59 3.64
N LEU A 103 -6.84 8.36 3.58
CA LEU A 103 -5.83 7.86 4.52
C LEU A 103 -4.41 8.25 4.14
N VAL A 104 -4.12 8.35 2.84
CA VAL A 104 -2.76 8.59 2.37
C VAL A 104 -2.44 10.07 2.25
N ASP A 105 -1.16 10.42 2.43
CA ASP A 105 -0.68 11.79 2.22
C ASP A 105 -0.42 12.06 0.75
N ASP A 106 0.02 11.02 0.03
CA ASP A 106 0.35 11.13 -1.39
C ASP A 106 0.21 9.77 -2.06
N TRP A 107 -0.02 9.80 -3.36
CA TRP A 107 -0.05 8.58 -4.15
C TRP A 107 0.37 8.87 -5.59
N SER A 108 0.88 7.84 -6.26
CA SER A 108 1.28 7.95 -7.67
C SER A 108 1.08 6.64 -8.38
N VAL A 109 1.02 6.70 -9.69
CA VAL A 109 0.93 5.54 -10.57
C VAL A 109 2.11 5.61 -11.53
N GLU A 110 2.87 4.52 -11.62
CA GLU A 110 4.01 4.43 -12.54
C GLU A 110 3.75 3.35 -13.58
N PRO A 111 3.79 3.68 -14.87
CA PRO A 111 3.65 2.67 -15.92
C PRO A 111 4.80 1.66 -15.84
N ILE A 112 4.46 0.38 -15.98
CA ILE A 112 5.47 -0.69 -16.13
C ILE A 112 5.66 -0.93 -17.63
N ASP A 113 4.53 -1.04 -18.36
CA ASP A 113 4.49 -1.19 -19.81
C ASP A 113 3.17 -0.61 -20.33
N ASP A 114 2.81 -0.90 -21.57
CA ASP A 114 1.59 -0.36 -22.17
C ASP A 114 0.30 -0.85 -21.53
N ALA A 115 0.37 -1.99 -20.83
CA ALA A 115 -0.82 -2.67 -20.30
C ALA A 115 -0.88 -2.69 -18.76
N THR A 116 0.23 -2.40 -18.09
CA THR A 116 0.30 -2.54 -16.62
C THR A 116 0.98 -1.35 -15.95
N GLU A 117 0.69 -1.20 -14.67
CA GLU A 117 1.21 -0.10 -13.86
C GLU A 117 1.42 -0.55 -12.41
N THR A 118 2.18 0.25 -11.65
CA THR A 118 2.35 0.11 -10.21
C THR A 118 1.69 1.29 -9.51
N LEU A 119 0.91 1.00 -8.48
CA LEU A 119 0.35 2.03 -7.59
C LEU A 119 1.24 2.16 -6.36
N ARG A 120 1.64 3.37 -6.02
CA ARG A 120 2.40 3.66 -4.82
C ARG A 120 1.66 4.65 -3.94
N LEU A 121 1.57 4.31 -2.64
CA LEU A 121 0.98 5.14 -1.60
C LEU A 121 2.07 5.55 -0.60
N SER A 122 1.91 6.72 -0.02
CA SER A 122 2.81 7.21 1.02
C SER A 122 2.01 7.72 2.21
N ILE A 123 2.37 7.28 3.40
CA ILE A 123 1.71 7.70 4.65
C ILE A 123 2.79 8.20 5.60
N GLY A 124 2.82 9.51 5.79
CA GLY A 124 3.72 10.18 6.70
C GLY A 124 2.98 10.74 7.91
N PRO A 125 3.60 11.71 8.61
CA PRO A 125 2.97 12.33 9.79
C PRO A 125 1.66 13.07 9.50
N GLY A 126 1.36 13.29 8.22
CA GLY A 126 0.22 14.09 7.83
C GLY A 126 0.56 15.58 7.72
N ALA A 127 -0.40 16.36 7.23
CA ALA A 127 -0.26 17.81 7.19
C ALA A 127 -0.31 18.35 8.62
N ALA A 128 0.62 19.23 8.94
CA ALA A 128 0.65 19.89 10.23
C ALA A 128 -0.52 20.88 10.37
#